data_c32964dbf4527b9c43b5cce8d2e540c0
#
_entry.id   c32964dbf4527b9c43b5cce8d2e540c0
#
_cell.length_a   1.000
_cell.length_b   1.000
_cell.length_c   1.000
_cell.angle_alpha   90.00
_cell.angle_beta   90.00
_cell.angle_gamma   90.00
#
_symmetry.space_group_name_H-M   'P 1'
#
loop_
_entity.id
_entity.type
_entity.pdbx_description
1 polymer ?
#
loop_
_entity_poly.entity_id
_entity_poly.type
_entity_poly.pdbx_seq_one_letter_code
_entity_poly.pdbx_strand_id
1 'polypeptide(L)'
;KEKFSRKDLPDELHQQFTLVERRLWRVETAMALCLAAAGLFGSYLVLFFSDRLWDSPSWLRLSLLAAGVGISVASVVWWLSRWVFHKRDTRALAKLVQRRYRRLGDRLLGIVELADEEKRPAIFSPALYEAAISQVAGEALKLDFKQTVSPRPARQRAIIAAGLVTLAVVAWAIIPQAGWNTLQRWGLPAADISRHTLVRLTGFPVEMVVAKGESFDVNGGVEYRSYWKPGAASARFNDSKPIRA
;
A
#
# COMPACT_ATOMS: atom_id res chain seq x y z
N LYS A 1 32.26 19.58 9.06
CA LYS A 1 32.27 18.47 8.04
C LYS A 1 31.74 19.03 6.74
N GLU A 2 32.63 19.55 5.90
CA GLU A 2 32.25 19.95 4.55
C GLU A 2 31.85 18.72 3.78
N LYS A 3 30.57 18.71 3.39
CA LYS A 3 30.02 17.66 2.52
C LYS A 3 30.60 17.91 1.13
N PHE A 4 31.24 16.90 0.55
CA PHE A 4 31.57 16.85 -0.87
C PHE A 4 30.45 17.49 -1.69
N SER A 5 30.74 18.61 -2.34
CA SER A 5 29.75 19.34 -3.11
C SER A 5 29.60 18.64 -4.46
N ARG A 6 28.35 18.41 -4.89
CA ARG A 6 28.05 17.94 -6.27
C ARG A 6 28.65 18.84 -7.37
N LYS A 7 29.11 20.06 -7.01
CA LYS A 7 29.68 21.05 -7.93
C LYS A 7 31.04 20.66 -8.50
N ASP A 8 31.74 19.70 -7.89
CA ASP A 8 33.09 19.31 -8.30
C ASP A 8 33.11 18.18 -9.34
N LEU A 9 31.93 17.71 -9.75
CA LEU A 9 31.78 16.69 -10.80
C LEU A 9 31.44 17.36 -12.16
N PRO A 10 31.95 16.82 -13.29
CA PRO A 10 31.57 17.28 -14.62
C PRO A 10 30.04 17.31 -14.81
N ASP A 11 29.54 18.31 -15.53
CA ASP A 11 28.10 18.54 -15.74
C ASP A 11 27.38 17.32 -16.30
N GLU A 12 28.06 16.56 -17.14
CA GLU A 12 27.53 15.36 -17.76
C GLU A 12 27.22 14.25 -16.72
N LEU A 13 28.15 14.03 -15.78
CA LEU A 13 27.94 13.07 -14.67
C LEU A 13 26.86 13.55 -13.72
N HIS A 14 26.83 14.86 -13.46
CA HIS A 14 25.81 15.48 -12.64
C HIS A 14 24.40 15.27 -13.22
N GLN A 15 24.23 15.45 -14.52
CA GLN A 15 22.97 15.19 -15.21
C GLN A 15 22.57 13.73 -15.13
N GLN A 16 23.47 12.78 -15.35
CA GLN A 16 23.20 11.34 -15.25
C GLN A 16 22.75 10.95 -13.84
N PHE A 17 23.42 11.42 -12.79
CA PHE A 17 23.02 11.16 -11.41
C PHE A 17 21.64 11.76 -11.08
N THR A 18 21.33 12.95 -11.58
CA THR A 18 20.01 13.59 -11.41
C THR A 18 18.91 12.76 -12.06
N LEU A 19 19.16 12.19 -13.24
CA LEU A 19 18.20 11.33 -13.93
C LEU A 19 17.94 10.03 -13.14
N VAL A 20 18.99 9.41 -12.56
CA VAL A 20 18.85 8.23 -11.69
C VAL A 20 18.04 8.57 -10.45
N GLU A 21 18.36 9.70 -9.80
CA GLU A 21 17.68 10.17 -8.59
C GLU A 21 16.18 10.42 -8.86
N ARG A 22 15.83 11.12 -9.94
CA ARG A 22 14.44 11.34 -10.35
C ARG A 22 13.69 10.05 -10.66
N ARG A 23 14.35 9.08 -11.30
CA ARG A 23 13.74 7.78 -11.57
C ARG A 23 13.52 6.99 -10.29
N LEU A 24 14.51 6.99 -9.41
CA LEU A 24 14.44 6.31 -8.12
C LEU A 24 13.34 6.91 -7.25
N TRP A 25 13.24 8.26 -7.21
CA TRP A 25 12.18 8.96 -6.51
C TRP A 25 10.80 8.53 -7.01
N ARG A 26 10.58 8.52 -8.32
CA ARG A 26 9.31 8.07 -8.91
C ARG A 26 8.96 6.63 -8.55
N VAL A 27 9.94 5.73 -8.63
CA VAL A 27 9.74 4.31 -8.31
C VAL A 27 9.43 4.12 -6.83
N GLU A 28 10.16 4.77 -5.92
CA GLU A 28 9.95 4.66 -4.47
C GLU A 28 8.65 5.35 -4.03
N THR A 29 8.29 6.48 -4.62
CA THR A 29 6.99 7.15 -4.38
C THR A 29 5.83 6.27 -4.86
N ALA A 30 5.92 5.70 -6.05
CA ALA A 30 4.91 4.76 -6.54
C ALA A 30 4.78 3.54 -5.61
N MET A 31 5.90 2.99 -5.13
CA MET A 31 5.86 1.86 -4.18
C MET A 31 5.20 2.22 -2.86
N ALA A 32 5.48 3.41 -2.31
CA ALA A 32 4.86 3.87 -1.06
C ALA A 32 3.35 4.11 -1.22
N LEU A 33 2.94 4.77 -2.30
CA LEU A 33 1.53 4.99 -2.62
C LEU A 33 0.76 3.69 -2.83
N CYS A 34 1.35 2.74 -3.57
CA CYS A 34 0.73 1.43 -3.79
C CYS A 34 0.58 0.64 -2.48
N LEU A 35 1.57 0.72 -1.59
CA LEU A 35 1.51 0.04 -0.30
C LEU A 35 0.47 0.67 0.62
N ALA A 36 0.38 2.00 0.66
CA ALA A 36 -0.65 2.72 1.40
C ALA A 36 -2.06 2.37 0.88
N ALA A 37 -2.26 2.42 -0.43
CA ALA A 37 -3.52 2.03 -1.05
C ALA A 37 -3.89 0.57 -0.75
N ALA A 38 -2.93 -0.36 -0.87
CA ALA A 38 -3.15 -1.76 -0.57
C ALA A 38 -3.53 -1.99 0.90
N GLY A 39 -2.94 -1.25 1.85
CA GLY A 39 -3.30 -1.30 3.27
C GLY A 39 -4.74 -0.85 3.51
N LEU A 40 -5.13 0.31 2.97
CA LEU A 40 -6.49 0.86 3.16
C LEU A 40 -7.55 0.01 2.45
N PHE A 41 -7.40 -0.25 1.16
CA PHE A 41 -8.38 -1.01 0.41
C PHE A 41 -8.42 -2.48 0.83
N GLY A 42 -7.26 -3.07 1.22
CA GLY A 42 -7.19 -4.43 1.74
C GLY A 42 -7.97 -4.57 3.05
N SER A 43 -7.76 -3.68 4.03
CA SER A 43 -8.48 -3.70 5.31
C SER A 43 -9.99 -3.46 5.12
N TYR A 44 -10.38 -2.53 4.23
CA TYR A 44 -11.78 -2.31 3.87
C TYR A 44 -12.41 -3.57 3.26
N LEU A 45 -11.76 -4.22 2.29
CA LEU A 45 -12.27 -5.43 1.64
C LEU A 45 -12.41 -6.60 2.62
N VAL A 46 -11.44 -6.77 3.52
CA VAL A 46 -11.53 -7.80 4.56
C VAL A 46 -12.77 -7.58 5.42
N LEU A 47 -13.05 -6.34 5.84
CA LEU A 47 -14.26 -6.02 6.57
C LEU A 47 -15.52 -6.22 5.71
N PHE A 48 -15.50 -5.80 4.44
CA PHE A 48 -16.63 -5.96 3.52
C PHE A 48 -17.04 -7.42 3.38
N PHE A 49 -16.10 -8.33 3.19
CA PHE A 49 -16.39 -9.76 3.08
C PHE A 49 -16.73 -10.38 4.43
N SER A 50 -16.05 -9.98 5.51
CA SER A 50 -16.34 -10.43 6.86
C SER A 50 -17.81 -10.12 7.25
N ASP A 51 -18.26 -8.89 7.00
CA ASP A 51 -19.64 -8.46 7.27
C ASP A 51 -20.71 -9.22 6.46
N ARG A 52 -20.31 -9.94 5.39
CA ARG A 52 -21.22 -10.83 4.66
C ARG A 52 -21.40 -12.19 5.36
N LEU A 53 -20.37 -12.65 6.06
CA LEU A 53 -20.37 -13.96 6.73
C LEU A 53 -20.94 -13.88 8.15
N TRP A 54 -20.48 -12.92 8.93
CA TRP A 54 -20.93 -12.68 10.31
C TRP A 54 -20.98 -11.20 10.65
N ASP A 55 -21.57 -10.89 11.81
CA ASP A 55 -21.53 -9.51 12.32
C ASP A 55 -20.18 -9.25 12.99
N SER A 56 -19.36 -8.42 12.34
CA SER A 56 -18.01 -8.14 12.82
C SER A 56 -18.06 -7.31 14.10
N PRO A 57 -17.45 -7.79 15.20
CA PRO A 57 -17.43 -7.04 16.45
C PRO A 57 -16.58 -5.77 16.34
N SER A 58 -16.83 -4.80 17.22
CA SER A 58 -16.15 -3.49 17.20
C SER A 58 -14.63 -3.58 17.30
N TRP A 59 -14.10 -4.53 18.10
CA TRP A 59 -12.66 -4.74 18.23
C TRP A 59 -12.00 -5.19 16.91
N LEU A 60 -12.69 -6.02 16.12
CA LEU A 60 -12.20 -6.47 14.81
C LEU A 60 -12.19 -5.32 13.81
N ARG A 61 -13.25 -4.49 13.79
CA ARG A 61 -13.31 -3.29 12.94
C ARG A 61 -12.19 -2.33 13.27
N LEU A 62 -11.95 -2.08 14.57
CA LEU A 62 -10.87 -1.22 15.05
C LEU A 62 -9.49 -1.78 14.66
N SER A 63 -9.27 -3.08 14.80
CA SER A 63 -7.99 -3.71 14.44
C SER A 63 -7.72 -3.65 12.94
N LEU A 64 -8.74 -3.85 12.10
CA LEU A 64 -8.63 -3.72 10.64
C LEU A 64 -8.35 -2.28 10.21
N LEU A 65 -9.04 -1.30 10.80
CA LEU A 65 -8.76 0.12 10.56
C LEU A 65 -7.32 0.47 10.98
N ALA A 66 -6.94 0.08 12.20
CA ALA A 66 -5.59 0.34 12.72
C ALA A 66 -4.50 -0.31 11.85
N ALA A 67 -4.71 -1.54 11.36
CA ALA A 67 -3.80 -2.20 10.45
C ALA A 67 -3.70 -1.46 9.10
N GLY A 68 -4.82 -1.09 8.48
CA GLY A 68 -4.84 -0.36 7.21
C GLY A 68 -4.16 1.01 7.30
N VAL A 69 -4.50 1.78 8.32
CA VAL A 69 -3.90 3.10 8.60
C VAL A 69 -2.43 2.92 9.00
N GLY A 70 -2.10 1.96 9.84
CA GLY A 70 -0.73 1.68 10.28
C GLY A 70 0.20 1.35 9.11
N ILE A 71 -0.22 0.49 8.17
CA ILE A 71 0.54 0.20 6.94
C ILE A 71 0.73 1.47 6.12
N SER A 72 -0.32 2.28 5.98
CA SER A 72 -0.26 3.53 5.20
C SER A 72 0.70 4.53 5.82
N VAL A 73 0.60 4.77 7.13
CA VAL A 73 1.51 5.64 7.87
C VAL A 73 2.95 5.13 7.80
N ALA A 74 3.16 3.83 8.03
CA ALA A 74 4.49 3.23 7.93
C ALA A 74 5.12 3.41 6.54
N SER A 75 4.32 3.27 5.46
CA SER A 75 4.80 3.48 4.09
C SER A 75 5.20 4.93 3.82
N VAL A 76 4.42 5.89 4.32
CA VAL A 76 4.71 7.32 4.22
C VAL A 76 5.95 7.70 5.05
N VAL A 77 6.03 7.23 6.29
CA VAL A 77 7.19 7.46 7.17
C VAL A 77 8.47 6.88 6.55
N TRP A 78 8.39 5.66 6.01
CA TRP A 78 9.51 5.03 5.29
C TRP A 78 9.96 5.88 4.09
N TRP A 79 9.03 6.40 3.29
CA TRP A 79 9.34 7.27 2.16
C TRP A 79 9.93 8.60 2.62
N LEU A 80 9.34 9.26 3.63
CA LEU A 80 9.83 10.52 4.22
C LEU A 80 11.24 10.34 4.80
N SER A 81 11.49 9.24 5.52
CA SER A 81 12.81 8.97 6.10
C SER A 81 13.91 8.91 5.05
N ARG A 82 13.59 8.38 3.87
CA ARG A 82 14.56 8.25 2.77
C ARG A 82 14.79 9.53 1.97
N TRP A 83 13.76 10.36 1.82
CA TRP A 83 13.81 11.49 0.91
C TRP A 83 13.92 12.85 1.60
N VAL A 84 13.41 12.96 2.82
CA VAL A 84 13.44 14.21 3.59
C VAL A 84 14.56 14.18 4.62
N PHE A 85 14.65 13.12 5.43
CA PHE A 85 15.58 13.07 6.54
C PHE A 85 16.98 12.56 6.14
N HIS A 86 17.07 11.68 5.15
CA HIS A 86 18.34 11.17 4.66
C HIS A 86 18.55 11.59 3.21
N LYS A 87 19.03 12.82 2.98
CA LYS A 87 19.47 13.23 1.63
C LYS A 87 20.49 12.20 1.13
N ARG A 88 20.18 11.58 -0.01
CA ARG A 88 21.05 10.57 -0.60
C ARG A 88 22.36 11.22 -1.04
N ASP A 89 23.45 10.73 -0.50
CA ASP A 89 24.78 11.12 -0.88
C ASP A 89 25.13 10.58 -2.28
N THR A 90 25.95 11.31 -3.03
CA THR A 90 26.47 10.92 -4.36
C THR A 90 27.12 9.53 -4.31
N ARG A 91 27.78 9.20 -3.19
CA ARG A 91 28.35 7.88 -2.92
C ARG A 91 27.31 6.76 -2.92
N ALA A 92 26.10 6.99 -2.38
CA ALA A 92 25.03 6.01 -2.40
C ALA A 92 24.50 5.75 -3.82
N LEU A 93 24.46 6.79 -4.66
CA LEU A 93 24.09 6.67 -6.08
C LEU A 93 25.17 5.92 -6.87
N ALA A 94 26.46 6.22 -6.65
CA ALA A 94 27.58 5.50 -7.26
C ALA A 94 27.54 4.01 -6.92
N LYS A 95 27.24 3.62 -5.69
CA LYS A 95 27.04 2.21 -5.28
C LYS A 95 25.87 1.53 -6.00
N LEU A 96 24.81 2.25 -6.30
CA LEU A 96 23.70 1.69 -7.11
C LEU A 96 24.14 1.43 -8.56
N VAL A 97 24.91 2.35 -9.15
CA VAL A 97 25.46 2.18 -10.50
C VAL A 97 26.44 0.98 -10.50
N GLN A 98 27.30 0.85 -9.47
CA GLN A 98 28.25 -0.25 -9.32
C GLN A 98 27.56 -1.63 -9.32
N ARG A 99 26.41 -1.78 -8.68
CA ARG A 99 25.67 -3.05 -8.67
C ARG A 99 25.25 -3.51 -10.08
N ARG A 100 25.01 -2.58 -10.98
CA ARG A 100 24.59 -2.90 -12.36
C ARG A 100 25.76 -2.93 -13.34
N TYR A 101 26.68 -1.96 -13.22
CA TYR A 101 27.83 -1.77 -14.10
C TYR A 101 29.13 -1.83 -13.25
N ARG A 102 29.58 -3.03 -12.95
CA ARG A 102 30.62 -3.29 -11.96
C ARG A 102 31.92 -2.55 -12.27
N ARG A 103 32.42 -2.66 -13.52
CA ARG A 103 33.68 -2.02 -13.95
C ARG A 103 33.66 -0.49 -13.89
N LEU A 104 32.57 0.11 -14.41
CA LEU A 104 32.42 1.57 -14.38
C LEU A 104 32.10 2.06 -12.97
N GLY A 105 31.27 1.32 -12.24
CA GLY A 105 30.89 1.68 -10.89
C GLY A 105 32.04 1.67 -9.90
N ASP A 106 33.01 0.75 -10.04
CA ASP A 106 34.24 0.74 -9.23
C ASP A 106 35.09 1.99 -9.49
N ARG A 107 35.24 2.40 -10.77
CA ARG A 107 35.94 3.62 -11.13
C ARG A 107 35.22 4.89 -10.65
N LEU A 108 33.90 4.95 -10.83
CA LEU A 108 33.05 6.04 -10.32
C LEU A 108 33.14 6.19 -8.81
N LEU A 109 33.07 5.07 -8.09
CA LEU A 109 33.18 5.08 -6.64
C LEU A 109 34.57 5.57 -6.21
N GLY A 110 35.63 5.12 -6.87
CA GLY A 110 37.01 5.58 -6.62
C GLY A 110 37.16 7.10 -6.83
N ILE A 111 36.57 7.65 -7.91
CA ILE A 111 36.60 9.11 -8.16
C ILE A 111 35.81 9.86 -7.09
N VAL A 112 34.62 9.39 -6.71
CA VAL A 112 33.80 10.00 -5.66
C VAL A 112 34.48 9.91 -4.30
N GLU A 113 35.26 8.87 -4.04
CA GLU A 113 36.03 8.71 -2.80
C GLU A 113 37.30 9.58 -2.78
N LEU A 114 37.96 9.74 -3.93
CA LEU A 114 39.10 10.64 -4.08
C LEU A 114 38.73 12.13 -4.12
N ALA A 115 37.53 12.43 -4.48
CA ALA A 115 36.97 13.79 -4.43
C ALA A 115 36.70 14.28 -3.01
N ASP A 116 36.65 13.36 -2.02
CA ASP A 116 36.58 13.69 -0.60
C ASP A 116 37.98 14.16 -0.13
N GLU A 117 38.19 15.47 -0.01
CA GLU A 117 39.49 16.09 0.29
C GLU A 117 40.11 15.57 1.56
N GLU A 118 39.35 15.18 2.58
CA GLU A 118 39.87 14.59 3.83
C GLU A 118 40.57 13.22 3.62
N LYS A 119 40.31 12.55 2.50
CA LYS A 119 40.89 11.24 2.18
C LYS A 119 41.88 11.24 1.04
N ARG A 120 42.18 12.42 0.49
CA ARG A 120 43.12 12.57 -0.62
C ARG A 120 44.55 12.41 -0.11
N PRO A 121 45.32 11.40 -0.54
CA PRO A 121 46.75 11.33 -0.20
C PRO A 121 47.46 12.53 -0.79
N ALA A 122 48.39 13.15 -0.03
CA ALA A 122 49.15 14.34 -0.42
C ALA A 122 49.98 14.16 -1.71
N ILE A 123 50.13 12.96 -2.22
CA ILE A 123 50.96 12.55 -3.37
C ILE A 123 50.16 12.62 -4.71
N PHE A 124 48.86 12.89 -4.69
CA PHE A 124 48.04 12.86 -5.93
C PHE A 124 48.19 14.14 -6.76
N SER A 125 48.60 13.96 -8.04
CA SER A 125 48.67 15.06 -8.99
C SER A 125 47.24 15.50 -9.41
N PRO A 126 46.88 16.80 -9.32
CA PRO A 126 45.59 17.31 -9.77
C PRO A 126 45.31 17.00 -11.24
N ALA A 127 46.32 17.06 -12.10
CA ALA A 127 46.19 16.76 -13.53
C ALA A 127 45.78 15.31 -13.82
N LEU A 128 46.32 14.36 -13.03
CA LEU A 128 45.94 12.94 -13.13
C LEU A 128 44.50 12.70 -12.68
N TYR A 129 44.05 13.44 -11.67
CA TYR A 129 42.66 13.36 -11.18
C TYR A 129 41.67 13.90 -12.22
N GLU A 130 41.97 15.06 -12.84
CA GLU A 130 41.12 15.61 -13.93
C GLU A 130 41.07 14.69 -15.15
N ALA A 131 42.19 14.10 -15.53
CA ALA A 131 42.25 13.12 -16.62
C ALA A 131 41.39 11.86 -16.31
N ALA A 132 41.47 11.36 -15.08
CA ALA A 132 40.66 10.22 -14.65
C ALA A 132 39.16 10.54 -14.63
N ILE A 133 38.76 11.72 -14.17
CA ILE A 133 37.38 12.19 -14.20
C ILE A 133 36.87 12.29 -15.62
N SER A 134 37.63 12.94 -16.53
CA SER A 134 37.22 13.11 -17.93
C SER A 134 37.04 11.78 -18.66
N GLN A 135 37.93 10.82 -18.41
CA GLN A 135 37.84 9.48 -18.97
C GLN A 135 36.58 8.75 -18.49
N VAL A 136 36.30 8.77 -17.17
CA VAL A 136 35.13 8.10 -16.60
C VAL A 136 33.84 8.80 -17.00
N ALA A 137 33.83 10.14 -17.14
CA ALA A 137 32.70 10.88 -17.66
C ALA A 137 32.39 10.46 -19.11
N GLY A 138 33.40 10.34 -19.98
CA GLY A 138 33.23 9.87 -21.35
C GLY A 138 32.73 8.41 -21.43
N GLU A 139 33.14 7.51 -20.52
CA GLU A 139 32.61 6.15 -20.45
C GLU A 139 31.16 6.14 -19.90
N ALA A 140 30.84 7.02 -18.95
CA ALA A 140 29.53 7.13 -18.35
C ALA A 140 28.46 7.62 -19.35
N LEU A 141 28.81 8.48 -20.29
CA LEU A 141 27.92 8.95 -21.36
C LEU A 141 27.46 7.83 -22.30
N LYS A 142 28.26 6.76 -22.44
CA LYS A 142 27.92 5.59 -23.28
C LYS A 142 26.91 4.67 -22.61
N LEU A 143 26.61 4.86 -21.32
CA LEU A 143 25.74 4.00 -20.53
C LEU A 143 24.50 4.73 -20.07
N ASP A 144 23.35 4.08 -20.19
CA ASP A 144 22.08 4.59 -19.67
C ASP A 144 21.91 4.21 -18.19
N PHE A 145 22.26 5.13 -17.30
CA PHE A 145 22.15 4.94 -15.84
C PHE A 145 20.71 4.74 -15.37
N LYS A 146 19.70 5.13 -16.19
CA LYS A 146 18.30 4.88 -15.84
C LYS A 146 18.00 3.39 -15.68
N GLN A 147 18.67 2.51 -16.44
CA GLN A 147 18.50 1.06 -16.35
C GLN A 147 18.97 0.48 -15.01
N THR A 148 19.73 1.22 -14.21
CA THR A 148 20.17 0.81 -12.86
C THR A 148 19.00 0.66 -11.90
N VAL A 149 17.93 1.45 -12.10
CA VAL A 149 16.72 1.39 -11.28
C VAL A 149 15.68 0.51 -11.97
N SER A 150 15.50 -0.71 -11.44
CA SER A 150 14.48 -1.64 -11.95
C SER A 150 13.07 -1.19 -11.52
N PRO A 151 12.12 -1.03 -12.44
CA PRO A 151 10.72 -0.72 -12.12
C PRO A 151 9.92 -1.93 -11.67
N ARG A 152 10.49 -3.16 -11.74
CA ARG A 152 9.77 -4.42 -11.46
C ARG A 152 9.06 -4.43 -10.10
N PRO A 153 9.72 -4.08 -8.96
CA PRO A 153 9.04 -4.12 -7.66
C PRO A 153 7.89 -3.09 -7.54
N ALA A 154 8.04 -1.93 -8.18
CA ALA A 154 6.95 -0.95 -8.22
C ALA A 154 5.78 -1.45 -9.06
N ARG A 155 6.04 -2.07 -10.23
CA ARG A 155 5.01 -2.65 -11.10
C ARG A 155 4.23 -3.76 -10.41
N GLN A 156 4.89 -4.68 -9.70
CA GLN A 156 4.22 -5.75 -8.96
C GLN A 156 3.29 -5.19 -7.89
N ARG A 157 3.75 -4.23 -7.08
CA ARG A 157 2.92 -3.57 -6.07
C ARG A 157 1.77 -2.77 -6.68
N ALA A 158 2.01 -2.12 -7.81
CA ALA A 158 0.96 -1.40 -8.54
C ALA A 158 -0.13 -2.34 -9.05
N ILE A 159 0.21 -3.51 -9.56
CA ILE A 159 -0.76 -4.53 -9.99
C ILE A 159 -1.60 -5.00 -8.79
N ILE A 160 -0.98 -5.28 -7.65
CA ILE A 160 -1.71 -5.71 -6.44
C ILE A 160 -2.64 -4.59 -5.96
N ALA A 161 -2.14 -3.37 -5.83
CA ALA A 161 -2.94 -2.23 -5.41
C ALA A 161 -4.10 -1.95 -6.37
N ALA A 162 -3.85 -1.96 -7.67
CA ALA A 162 -4.88 -1.80 -8.69
C ALA A 162 -5.94 -2.91 -8.61
N GLY A 163 -5.53 -4.16 -8.41
CA GLY A 163 -6.45 -5.28 -8.20
C GLY A 163 -7.37 -5.09 -7.00
N LEU A 164 -6.80 -4.67 -5.85
CA LEU A 164 -7.59 -4.39 -4.64
C LEU A 164 -8.55 -3.22 -4.84
N VAL A 165 -8.12 -2.13 -5.46
CA VAL A 165 -8.98 -0.97 -5.77
C VAL A 165 -10.10 -1.39 -6.72
N THR A 166 -9.78 -2.10 -7.79
CA THR A 166 -10.77 -2.59 -8.75
C THR A 166 -11.79 -3.50 -8.06
N LEU A 167 -11.33 -4.42 -7.22
CA LEU A 167 -12.21 -5.31 -6.47
C LEU A 167 -13.14 -4.52 -5.53
N ALA A 168 -12.63 -3.49 -4.84
CA ALA A 168 -13.45 -2.63 -3.98
C ALA A 168 -14.50 -1.84 -4.77
N VAL A 169 -14.12 -1.29 -5.93
CA VAL A 169 -15.05 -0.57 -6.82
C VAL A 169 -16.12 -1.51 -7.37
N VAL A 170 -15.75 -2.71 -7.82
CA VAL A 170 -16.70 -3.72 -8.31
C VAL A 170 -17.65 -4.16 -7.20
N ALA A 171 -17.14 -4.46 -6.01
CA ALA A 171 -17.96 -4.83 -4.86
C ALA A 171 -18.97 -3.72 -4.50
N TRP A 172 -18.54 -2.47 -4.56
CA TRP A 172 -19.41 -1.32 -4.33
C TRP A 172 -20.44 -1.14 -5.47
N ALA A 173 -20.06 -1.32 -6.73
CA ALA A 173 -20.97 -1.19 -7.86
C ALA A 173 -22.07 -2.27 -7.87
N ILE A 174 -21.74 -3.50 -7.43
CA ILE A 174 -22.71 -4.60 -7.35
C ILE A 174 -23.75 -4.35 -6.23
N ILE A 175 -23.31 -3.90 -5.04
CA ILE A 175 -24.18 -3.65 -3.88
C ILE A 175 -23.80 -2.31 -3.23
N PRO A 176 -24.27 -1.17 -3.78
CA PRO A 176 -23.84 0.15 -3.30
C PRO A 176 -24.18 0.41 -1.84
N GLN A 177 -25.36 -0.03 -1.40
CA GLN A 177 -25.83 0.13 -0.02
C GLN A 177 -24.93 -0.63 0.97
N ALA A 178 -24.49 -1.80 0.60
CA ALA A 178 -23.57 -2.59 1.41
C ALA A 178 -22.16 -1.97 1.45
N GLY A 179 -21.67 -1.47 0.31
CA GLY A 179 -20.39 -0.78 0.23
C GLY A 179 -20.36 0.46 1.13
N TRP A 180 -21.42 1.28 1.08
CA TRP A 180 -21.54 2.46 1.94
C TRP A 180 -21.65 2.10 3.43
N ASN A 181 -22.48 1.12 3.77
CA ASN A 181 -22.60 0.65 5.14
C ASN A 181 -21.26 0.13 5.69
N THR A 182 -20.54 -0.67 4.90
CA THR A 182 -19.21 -1.14 5.31
C THR A 182 -18.20 0.00 5.45
N LEU A 183 -18.27 1.02 4.58
CA LEU A 183 -17.40 2.20 4.70
C LEU A 183 -17.64 2.96 6.00
N GLN A 184 -18.91 3.13 6.38
CA GLN A 184 -19.25 3.76 7.67
C GLN A 184 -18.77 2.92 8.86
N ARG A 185 -18.96 1.60 8.84
CA ARG A 185 -18.52 0.67 9.88
C ARG A 185 -17.00 0.60 9.99
N TRP A 186 -16.30 0.72 8.85
CA TRP A 186 -14.84 0.76 8.79
C TRP A 186 -14.28 2.07 9.35
N GLY A 187 -14.87 3.21 8.94
CA GLY A 187 -14.41 4.54 9.38
C GLY A 187 -14.81 4.89 10.81
N LEU A 188 -15.92 4.32 11.30
CA LEU A 188 -16.44 4.54 12.65
C LEU A 188 -16.61 3.21 13.41
N PRO A 189 -15.50 2.52 13.74
CA PRO A 189 -15.53 1.16 14.28
C PRO A 189 -16.25 1.03 15.62
N ALA A 190 -16.27 2.11 16.42
CA ALA A 190 -16.95 2.15 17.73
C ALA A 190 -18.45 2.48 17.64
N ALA A 191 -18.93 2.93 16.48
CA ALA A 191 -20.35 3.26 16.31
C ALA A 191 -21.19 1.99 16.21
N ASP A 192 -22.37 2.03 16.81
CA ASP A 192 -23.35 0.94 16.73
C ASP A 192 -24.12 1.02 15.40
N ILE A 193 -23.41 0.70 14.32
CA ILE A 193 -23.99 0.64 12.97
C ILE A 193 -24.27 -0.82 12.67
N SER A 194 -25.56 -1.17 12.50
CA SER A 194 -25.97 -2.50 12.11
C SER A 194 -25.44 -2.87 10.71
N ARG A 195 -25.07 -4.12 10.50
CA ARG A 195 -24.62 -4.60 9.18
C ARG A 195 -25.74 -4.53 8.16
N HIS A 196 -25.41 -4.26 6.91
CA HIS A 196 -26.35 -4.37 5.81
C HIS A 196 -26.61 -5.86 5.49
N THR A 197 -27.84 -6.31 5.73
CA THR A 197 -28.29 -7.67 5.40
C THR A 197 -29.03 -7.67 4.06
N LEU A 198 -28.86 -8.74 3.27
CA LEU A 198 -29.54 -8.90 1.98
C LEU A 198 -31.03 -9.26 2.16
N VAL A 199 -31.38 -9.72 3.36
CA VAL A 199 -32.75 -10.08 3.75
C VAL A 199 -33.05 -9.38 5.06
N ARG A 200 -34.17 -8.71 5.16
CA ARG A 200 -34.69 -8.09 6.38
C ARG A 200 -35.99 -8.76 6.77
N LEU A 201 -36.03 -9.19 8.02
CA LEU A 201 -37.29 -9.67 8.62
C LEU A 201 -38.09 -8.47 9.13
N THR A 202 -39.35 -8.36 8.76
CA THR A 202 -40.25 -7.29 9.14
C THR A 202 -41.51 -7.85 9.79
N GLY A 203 -42.13 -7.08 10.67
CA GLY A 203 -43.40 -7.48 11.28
C GLY A 203 -43.30 -8.52 12.39
N PHE A 204 -42.08 -8.88 12.81
CA PHE A 204 -41.90 -9.74 13.99
C PHE A 204 -42.15 -8.93 15.27
N PRO A 205 -43.00 -9.42 16.19
CA PRO A 205 -43.15 -8.80 17.48
C PRO A 205 -41.85 -8.91 18.27
N VAL A 206 -41.43 -7.82 18.93
CA VAL A 206 -40.20 -7.77 19.76
C VAL A 206 -40.35 -8.68 20.99
N GLU A 207 -41.57 -8.79 21.50
CA GLU A 207 -41.92 -9.61 22.64
C GLU A 207 -43.35 -10.17 22.43
N MET A 208 -43.53 -11.44 22.72
CA MET A 208 -44.82 -12.09 22.63
C MET A 208 -45.04 -12.89 23.90
N VAL A 209 -46.09 -12.59 24.63
CA VAL A 209 -46.50 -13.32 25.83
C VAL A 209 -47.54 -14.36 25.45
N VAL A 210 -47.22 -15.62 25.61
CA VAL A 210 -48.10 -16.76 25.25
C VAL A 210 -48.34 -17.60 26.50
N ALA A 211 -49.57 -18.04 26.71
CA ALA A 211 -49.91 -18.91 27.83
C ALA A 211 -49.21 -20.28 27.66
N LYS A 212 -48.79 -20.89 28.78
CA LYS A 212 -48.09 -22.17 28.76
C LYS A 212 -49.04 -23.25 28.22
N GLY A 213 -48.62 -23.88 27.12
CA GLY A 213 -49.35 -24.97 26.49
C GLY A 213 -50.29 -24.55 25.33
N GLU A 214 -50.40 -23.28 25.03
CA GLU A 214 -51.10 -22.82 23.84
C GLU A 214 -50.21 -22.79 22.60
N SER A 215 -50.78 -23.11 21.44
CA SER A 215 -50.13 -22.92 20.16
C SER A 215 -50.15 -21.44 19.80
N PHE A 216 -49.10 -20.94 19.17
CA PHE A 216 -49.03 -19.56 18.70
C PHE A 216 -48.49 -19.51 17.27
N ASP A 217 -48.98 -18.58 16.52
CA ASP A 217 -48.51 -18.31 15.16
C ASP A 217 -47.61 -17.09 15.15
N VAL A 218 -46.46 -17.22 14.54
CA VAL A 218 -45.55 -16.12 14.33
C VAL A 218 -45.61 -15.71 12.88
N ASN A 219 -46.28 -14.59 12.63
CA ASN A 219 -46.40 -14.01 11.30
C ASN A 219 -45.33 -12.92 11.13
N GLY A 220 -44.54 -13.01 10.08
CA GLY A 220 -43.54 -12.04 9.74
C GLY A 220 -43.38 -11.91 8.23
N GLY A 221 -43.00 -10.72 7.79
CA GLY A 221 -42.67 -10.44 6.39
C GLY A 221 -41.15 -10.60 6.16
N VAL A 222 -40.80 -10.97 4.94
CA VAL A 222 -39.44 -11.05 4.48
C VAL A 222 -39.23 -10.02 3.35
N GLU A 223 -38.45 -8.99 3.62
CA GLU A 223 -38.05 -7.99 2.63
C GLU A 223 -36.72 -8.39 2.01
N TYR A 224 -36.71 -8.65 0.71
CA TYR A 224 -35.52 -8.98 -0.05
C TYR A 224 -34.87 -7.70 -0.58
N ARG A 225 -33.60 -7.46 -0.22
CA ARG A 225 -32.79 -6.30 -0.66
C ARG A 225 -31.75 -6.68 -1.73
N SER A 226 -31.88 -7.88 -2.31
CA SER A 226 -31.00 -8.37 -3.37
C SER A 226 -31.79 -9.04 -4.48
N TYR A 227 -31.18 -9.19 -5.65
CA TYR A 227 -31.76 -9.97 -6.76
C TYR A 227 -31.84 -11.47 -6.45
N TRP A 228 -30.99 -11.96 -5.52
CA TRP A 228 -31.01 -13.35 -5.11
C TRP A 228 -31.98 -13.55 -3.95
N LYS A 229 -32.99 -14.38 -4.22
CA LYS A 229 -34.05 -14.72 -3.26
C LYS A 229 -33.78 -16.15 -2.77
N PRO A 230 -33.52 -16.39 -1.48
CA PRO A 230 -33.43 -17.74 -0.95
C PRO A 230 -34.80 -18.46 -1.10
N GLY A 231 -34.76 -19.70 -1.55
CA GLY A 231 -35.97 -20.49 -1.83
C GLY A 231 -36.63 -21.13 -0.61
N ALA A 232 -36.00 -21.05 0.57
CA ALA A 232 -36.52 -21.61 1.82
C ALA A 232 -36.00 -20.83 3.01
N ALA A 233 -36.85 -20.68 4.02
CA ALA A 233 -36.47 -20.19 5.35
C ALA A 233 -36.66 -21.33 6.38
N SER A 234 -35.89 -21.32 7.45
CA SER A 234 -36.08 -22.24 8.58
C SER A 234 -36.13 -21.44 9.88
N ALA A 235 -37.12 -21.67 10.69
CA ALA A 235 -37.22 -21.15 12.05
C ALA A 235 -36.79 -22.22 13.04
N ARG A 236 -36.02 -21.81 14.06
CA ARG A 236 -35.62 -22.68 15.15
C ARG A 236 -36.05 -22.04 16.46
N PHE A 237 -36.76 -22.76 17.25
CA PHE A 237 -37.19 -22.35 18.58
C PHE A 237 -36.36 -23.09 19.64
N ASN A 238 -35.58 -22.35 20.39
CA ASN A 238 -34.69 -22.87 21.42
C ASN A 238 -33.82 -24.02 20.86
N ASP A 239 -33.81 -25.19 21.48
CA ASP A 239 -33.02 -26.37 21.07
C ASP A 239 -33.81 -27.37 20.20
N SER A 240 -34.95 -26.98 19.71
CA SER A 240 -35.81 -27.79 18.83
C SER A 240 -35.20 -27.95 17.42
N LYS A 241 -35.65 -28.99 16.71
CA LYS A 241 -35.34 -29.16 15.29
C LYS A 241 -35.87 -28.00 14.47
N PRO A 242 -35.11 -27.50 13.44
CA PRO A 242 -35.57 -26.42 12.62
C PRO A 242 -36.86 -26.80 11.84
N ILE A 243 -37.83 -25.93 11.88
CA ILE A 243 -39.07 -26.06 11.12
C ILE A 243 -38.87 -25.30 9.83
N ARG A 244 -39.12 -25.94 8.67
CA ARG A 244 -39.11 -25.25 7.37
C ARG A 244 -40.42 -24.52 7.20
N ALA A 245 -40.33 -23.23 6.85
CA ALA A 245 -41.43 -22.38 6.44
C ALA A 245 -41.43 -22.24 4.91
#